data_0741c3b7b0b5ebb18adc501f12e61876
#
_entry.id   0741c3b7b0b5ebb18adc501f12e61876
#
_cell.length_a   1.000
_cell.length_b   1.000
_cell.length_c   1.000
_cell.angle_alpha   90.00
_cell.angle_beta   90.00
_cell.angle_gamma   90.00
#
_symmetry.space_group_name_H-M   'P 1'
#
loop_
_entity.id
_entity.type
_entity.pdbx_description
1 polymer ?
#
loop_
_entity_poly.entity_id
_entity_poly.type
_entity_poly.pdbx_seq_one_letter_code
_entity_poly.pdbx_strand_id
1 'polypeptide(L)'
;MAAKEVKFSRDARERMLRGVNILADAVKVTLGPKGRNVVIDKSFGAPRITKDGVTVAKEIELEDKFENMGAQMVREVASKTNDIAGDGTTTATVLAQAIVQEGAKSVAAGMNPMDLKRGIDLAVVEVVAALGKASKKIKTSEEVAQVGTISANGDELVGKMIAEAMQKVGNEGVITVEEAKTAETELEVVEGMQFDRGYLSPYFITNPDKMIAELEDAYILLHEKKLSNLQAMLPVLEAVVQTSKPLLIISEDVEGEALATLVVNKLRGGLKIAAVKAPGFGDRRKAMLEDIAILTGGQVISEDLGIKLESVTLNMLGRAKKVRIEKENTTIVDGAGKKAEIQGRVAQIKQQIEETTSDYDREKLQERLAKLAGGVAVIRVGGATEVEVKEKKDRVDDALNATRAAVEEGIVAGGGVALLRATQAIKSAGINADQAAGIAIVRRALQAPIRQIASNAGAEASIVAGKVLENKGATYGYNAQTGEYGDMIAFGIVDPVKVVRTALQDAASVAGLLVTTEAMIAEAPKKDAPAPAMPGGMGGMGGMDF
;
A
#
# COMPACT_ATOMS: atom_id res chain seq x y z
N MET A 1 -32.59 -0.92 16.55
CA MET A 1 -31.14 -1.20 16.72
C MET A 1 -30.99 -2.66 17.13
N ALA A 2 -30.02 -3.39 16.59
CA ALA A 2 -29.73 -4.75 17.04
C ALA A 2 -29.21 -4.72 18.49
N ALA A 3 -29.56 -5.75 19.29
CA ALA A 3 -29.03 -5.89 20.63
C ALA A 3 -27.49 -5.99 20.60
N LYS A 4 -26.83 -5.47 21.63
CA LYS A 4 -25.37 -5.52 21.75
C LYS A 4 -24.98 -6.49 22.87
N GLU A 5 -23.93 -7.26 22.64
CA GLU A 5 -23.23 -8.04 23.63
C GLU A 5 -21.99 -7.28 24.09
N VAL A 6 -21.76 -7.23 25.39
CA VAL A 6 -20.62 -6.50 25.98
C VAL A 6 -19.77 -7.49 26.77
N LYS A 7 -18.47 -7.48 26.53
CA LYS A 7 -17.46 -8.23 27.29
C LYS A 7 -16.57 -7.24 28.02
N PHE A 8 -16.11 -7.64 29.21
CA PHE A 8 -15.29 -6.81 30.09
C PHE A 8 -14.05 -7.55 30.57
N SER A 9 -13.09 -6.78 30.99
CA SER A 9 -11.93 -7.24 31.77
C SER A 9 -11.21 -8.42 31.12
N ARG A 10 -11.08 -9.51 31.87
CA ARG A 10 -10.33 -10.69 31.43
C ARG A 10 -10.93 -11.37 30.18
N ASP A 11 -12.25 -11.55 30.12
CA ASP A 11 -12.90 -12.22 28.98
C ASP A 11 -12.70 -11.40 27.67
N ALA A 12 -12.82 -10.08 27.75
CA ALA A 12 -12.55 -9.20 26.62
C ALA A 12 -11.10 -9.32 26.14
N ARG A 13 -10.13 -9.22 27.06
CA ARG A 13 -8.70 -9.31 26.75
C ARG A 13 -8.28 -10.67 26.20
N GLU A 14 -8.77 -11.78 26.74
CA GLU A 14 -8.44 -13.14 26.27
C GLU A 14 -8.94 -13.37 24.85
N ARG A 15 -10.16 -12.94 24.51
CA ARG A 15 -10.71 -13.06 23.14
C ARG A 15 -9.96 -12.17 22.15
N MET A 16 -9.74 -10.92 22.52
CA MET A 16 -8.96 -10.00 21.70
C MET A 16 -7.55 -10.56 21.40
N LEU A 17 -6.86 -11.06 22.42
CA LEU A 17 -5.52 -11.63 22.28
C LEU A 17 -5.51 -12.88 21.39
N ARG A 18 -6.55 -13.72 21.46
CA ARG A 18 -6.68 -14.88 20.55
C ARG A 18 -6.80 -14.41 19.10
N GLY A 19 -7.64 -13.42 18.82
CA GLY A 19 -7.77 -12.88 17.47
C GLY A 19 -6.46 -12.28 16.94
N VAL A 20 -5.75 -11.51 17.77
CA VAL A 20 -4.40 -10.99 17.46
C VAL A 20 -3.44 -12.13 17.11
N ASN A 21 -3.43 -13.21 17.92
CA ASN A 21 -2.53 -14.33 17.70
C ASN A 21 -2.86 -15.11 16.44
N ILE A 22 -4.13 -15.41 16.16
CA ILE A 22 -4.55 -16.15 14.97
C ILE A 22 -4.07 -15.42 13.70
N LEU A 23 -4.32 -14.11 13.60
CA LEU A 23 -3.89 -13.34 12.44
C LEU A 23 -2.36 -13.25 12.36
N ALA A 24 -1.70 -12.88 13.44
CA ALA A 24 -0.26 -12.70 13.44
C ALA A 24 0.49 -14.01 13.18
N ASP A 25 0.00 -15.15 13.70
CA ASP A 25 0.60 -16.46 13.48
C ASP A 25 0.49 -16.91 12.01
N ALA A 26 -0.60 -16.57 11.34
CA ALA A 26 -0.75 -16.82 9.89
C ALA A 26 0.18 -15.92 9.05
N VAL A 27 0.38 -14.66 9.45
CA VAL A 27 1.23 -13.71 8.71
C VAL A 27 2.72 -13.97 8.95
N LYS A 28 3.16 -14.22 10.20
CA LYS A 28 4.59 -14.31 10.56
C LYS A 28 5.37 -15.45 9.92
N VAL A 29 4.68 -16.48 9.40
CA VAL A 29 5.32 -17.60 8.70
C VAL A 29 5.96 -17.18 7.39
N THR A 30 5.60 -16.03 6.85
CA THR A 30 6.13 -15.48 5.60
C THR A 30 7.43 -14.70 5.80
N LEU A 31 7.81 -14.35 7.05
CA LEU A 31 8.91 -13.45 7.35
C LEU A 31 10.28 -14.05 7.07
N GLY A 32 11.11 -13.27 6.38
CA GLY A 32 12.53 -13.57 6.14
C GLY A 32 12.79 -14.49 4.94
N PRO A 33 14.06 -14.77 4.64
CA PRO A 33 14.46 -15.46 3.40
C PRO A 33 13.96 -16.92 3.33
N LYS A 34 13.75 -17.58 4.47
CA LYS A 34 13.15 -18.91 4.58
C LYS A 34 11.69 -18.88 5.01
N GLY A 35 11.04 -17.71 4.92
CA GLY A 35 9.60 -17.59 5.07
C GLY A 35 8.86 -18.40 4.01
N ARG A 36 7.67 -18.89 4.38
CA ARG A 36 6.86 -19.79 3.56
C ARG A 36 5.63 -19.09 3.01
N ASN A 37 5.10 -19.61 1.90
CA ASN A 37 3.87 -19.13 1.31
C ASN A 37 2.65 -19.49 2.17
N VAL A 38 1.65 -18.64 2.12
CA VAL A 38 0.30 -18.90 2.61
C VAL A 38 -0.63 -19.12 1.42
N VAL A 39 -1.48 -20.14 1.52
CA VAL A 39 -2.50 -20.44 0.50
C VAL A 39 -3.83 -19.88 0.99
N ILE A 40 -4.49 -19.12 0.17
CA ILE A 40 -5.75 -18.43 0.47
C ILE A 40 -6.82 -18.97 -0.47
N ASP A 41 -7.93 -19.43 0.09
CA ASP A 41 -9.10 -19.86 -0.68
C ASP A 41 -9.76 -18.64 -1.36
N LYS A 42 -10.34 -18.86 -2.53
CA LYS A 42 -11.09 -17.84 -3.27
C LYS A 42 -12.45 -18.38 -3.67
N SER A 43 -13.48 -17.57 -3.50
CA SER A 43 -14.85 -17.92 -3.88
C SER A 43 -14.99 -18.31 -5.36
N PHE A 44 -14.11 -17.80 -6.23
CA PHE A 44 -14.03 -18.09 -7.65
C PHE A 44 -12.58 -18.15 -8.12
N GLY A 45 -12.25 -19.12 -8.95
CA GLY A 45 -10.91 -19.30 -9.52
C GLY A 45 -9.99 -20.18 -8.66
N ALA A 46 -8.70 -20.17 -8.97
CA ALA A 46 -7.69 -20.92 -8.23
C ALA A 46 -7.35 -20.25 -6.88
N PRO A 47 -6.98 -21.02 -5.86
CA PRO A 47 -6.45 -20.46 -4.62
C PRO A 47 -5.27 -19.52 -4.89
N ARG A 48 -5.19 -18.42 -4.13
CA ARG A 48 -4.07 -17.48 -4.20
C ARG A 48 -2.94 -17.96 -3.31
N ILE A 49 -1.72 -17.94 -3.84
CA ILE A 49 -0.50 -18.22 -3.08
C ILE A 49 0.26 -16.91 -2.95
N THR A 50 0.66 -16.55 -1.72
CA THR A 50 1.36 -15.29 -1.46
C THR A 50 2.28 -15.38 -0.25
N LYS A 51 3.29 -14.51 -0.21
CA LYS A 51 4.11 -14.19 0.98
C LYS A 51 3.83 -12.78 1.51
N ASP A 52 3.04 -11.99 0.81
CA ASP A 52 2.71 -10.63 1.24
C ASP A 52 1.84 -10.65 2.49
N GLY A 53 2.38 -10.02 3.56
CA GLY A 53 1.74 -10.01 4.87
C GLY A 53 0.41 -9.27 4.91
N VAL A 54 0.27 -8.15 4.17
CA VAL A 54 -1.00 -7.41 4.15
C VAL A 54 -2.08 -8.16 3.40
N THR A 55 -1.74 -8.87 2.33
CA THR A 55 -2.68 -9.73 1.60
C THR A 55 -3.20 -10.85 2.50
N VAL A 56 -2.30 -11.53 3.24
CA VAL A 56 -2.71 -12.57 4.20
C VAL A 56 -3.60 -11.97 5.29
N ALA A 57 -3.22 -10.83 5.86
CA ALA A 57 -3.96 -10.19 6.94
C ALA A 57 -5.38 -9.77 6.53
N LYS A 58 -5.56 -9.31 5.28
CA LYS A 58 -6.86 -8.88 4.74
C LYS A 58 -7.86 -10.00 4.56
N GLU A 59 -7.41 -11.23 4.34
CA GLU A 59 -8.28 -12.40 4.11
C GLU A 59 -8.72 -13.09 5.42
N ILE A 60 -8.14 -12.70 6.56
CA ILE A 60 -8.50 -13.33 7.84
C ILE A 60 -9.71 -12.64 8.44
N GLU A 61 -10.80 -13.39 8.51
CA GLU A 61 -12.04 -13.03 9.20
C GLU A 61 -12.46 -14.18 10.10
N LEU A 62 -12.74 -13.88 11.37
CA LEU A 62 -13.03 -14.87 12.39
C LEU A 62 -14.52 -14.88 12.72
N GLU A 63 -15.06 -16.06 12.99
CA GLU A 63 -16.48 -16.27 13.33
C GLU A 63 -16.87 -15.59 14.64
N ASP A 64 -16.03 -15.72 15.69
CA ASP A 64 -16.24 -15.02 16.96
C ASP A 64 -15.96 -13.52 16.77
N LYS A 65 -16.99 -12.68 16.94
CA LYS A 65 -16.92 -11.25 16.71
C LYS A 65 -15.89 -10.54 17.60
N PHE A 66 -15.66 -11.01 18.82
CA PHE A 66 -14.70 -10.42 19.75
C PHE A 66 -13.27 -10.81 19.39
N GLU A 67 -13.04 -12.07 18.99
CA GLU A 67 -11.75 -12.49 18.43
C GLU A 67 -11.47 -11.74 17.12
N ASN A 68 -12.49 -11.61 16.26
CA ASN A 68 -12.37 -10.88 15.01
C ASN A 68 -11.99 -9.41 15.22
N MET A 69 -12.50 -8.73 16.25
CA MET A 69 -12.05 -7.36 16.57
C MET A 69 -10.54 -7.31 16.83
N GLY A 70 -9.98 -8.26 17.57
CA GLY A 70 -8.54 -8.35 17.80
C GLY A 70 -7.75 -8.55 16.49
N ALA A 71 -8.22 -9.46 15.64
CA ALA A 71 -7.65 -9.68 14.31
C ALA A 71 -7.71 -8.42 13.43
N GLN A 72 -8.88 -7.77 13.39
CA GLN A 72 -9.08 -6.54 12.59
C GLN A 72 -8.15 -5.39 13.01
N MET A 73 -7.87 -5.25 14.31
CA MET A 73 -6.95 -4.22 14.79
C MET A 73 -5.50 -4.47 14.29
N VAL A 74 -5.04 -5.72 14.26
CA VAL A 74 -3.72 -6.06 13.70
C VAL A 74 -3.73 -5.97 12.17
N ARG A 75 -4.85 -6.29 11.51
CA ARG A 75 -5.01 -6.03 10.07
C ARG A 75 -4.84 -4.55 9.74
N GLU A 76 -5.36 -3.66 10.58
CA GLU A 76 -5.19 -2.22 10.42
C GLU A 76 -3.72 -1.82 10.50
N VAL A 77 -2.92 -2.43 11.42
CA VAL A 77 -1.46 -2.21 11.47
C VAL A 77 -0.81 -2.55 10.13
N ALA A 78 -1.07 -3.75 9.60
CA ALA A 78 -0.50 -4.19 8.34
C ALA A 78 -0.92 -3.28 7.17
N SER A 79 -2.20 -2.91 7.11
CA SER A 79 -2.74 -2.03 6.06
C SER A 79 -2.12 -0.63 6.12
N LYS A 80 -2.02 -0.04 7.32
CA LYS A 80 -1.45 1.29 7.50
C LYS A 80 0.03 1.35 7.15
N THR A 81 0.79 0.34 7.56
CA THR A 81 2.21 0.21 7.21
C THR A 81 2.39 0.10 5.68
N ASN A 82 1.52 -0.67 5.02
CA ASN A 82 1.50 -0.76 3.57
C ASN A 82 1.20 0.59 2.90
N ASP A 83 0.21 1.34 3.39
CA ASP A 83 -0.17 2.64 2.83
C ASP A 83 0.96 3.67 2.91
N ILE A 84 1.78 3.64 3.99
CA ILE A 84 2.84 4.64 4.24
C ILE A 84 4.17 4.23 3.61
N ALA A 85 4.55 2.96 3.75
CA ALA A 85 5.88 2.47 3.38
C ALA A 85 5.88 1.47 2.22
N GLY A 86 4.72 0.88 1.89
CA GLY A 86 4.55 -0.10 0.82
C GLY A 86 5.21 -1.45 1.07
N ASP A 87 5.85 -1.64 2.22
CA ASP A 87 6.53 -2.86 2.65
C ASP A 87 6.57 -2.92 4.19
N GLY A 88 7.08 -4.03 4.77
CA GLY A 88 7.25 -4.19 6.22
C GLY A 88 6.00 -4.62 6.97
N THR A 89 4.94 -5.01 6.29
CA THR A 89 3.63 -5.38 6.85
C THR A 89 3.73 -6.58 7.79
N THR A 90 4.54 -7.58 7.46
CA THR A 90 4.81 -8.74 8.31
C THR A 90 5.59 -8.35 9.57
N THR A 91 6.61 -7.50 9.45
CA THR A 91 7.37 -6.99 10.59
C THR A 91 6.49 -6.20 11.54
N ALA A 92 5.61 -5.33 11.02
CA ALA A 92 4.65 -4.57 11.82
C ALA A 92 3.69 -5.50 12.59
N THR A 93 3.18 -6.53 11.93
CA THR A 93 2.30 -7.55 12.55
C THR A 93 3.00 -8.30 13.68
N VAL A 94 4.25 -8.71 13.48
CA VAL A 94 5.07 -9.40 14.51
C VAL A 94 5.34 -8.49 15.71
N LEU A 95 5.66 -7.23 15.48
CA LEU A 95 5.87 -6.23 16.53
C LEU A 95 4.57 -5.97 17.31
N ALA A 96 3.45 -5.79 16.62
CA ALA A 96 2.15 -5.59 17.25
C ALA A 96 1.78 -6.78 18.16
N GLN A 97 1.90 -8.02 17.66
CA GLN A 97 1.67 -9.22 18.46
C GLN A 97 2.54 -9.24 19.71
N ALA A 98 3.84 -8.97 19.56
CA ALA A 98 4.77 -9.01 20.69
C ALA A 98 4.44 -7.96 21.76
N ILE A 99 4.09 -6.72 21.34
CA ILE A 99 3.70 -5.65 22.27
C ILE A 99 2.41 -6.01 23.00
N VAL A 100 1.38 -6.49 22.27
CA VAL A 100 0.09 -6.87 22.87
C VAL A 100 0.25 -8.04 23.85
N GLN A 101 1.02 -9.07 23.49
CA GLN A 101 1.26 -10.23 24.36
C GLN A 101 1.97 -9.84 25.67
N GLU A 102 3.04 -9.06 25.60
CA GLU A 102 3.77 -8.60 26.79
C GLU A 102 2.94 -7.60 27.60
N GLY A 103 2.20 -6.70 26.93
CA GLY A 103 1.31 -5.75 27.57
C GLY A 103 0.16 -6.44 28.31
N ALA A 104 -0.47 -7.45 27.71
CA ALA A 104 -1.53 -8.23 28.34
C ALA A 104 -1.05 -8.93 29.63
N LYS A 105 0.19 -9.47 29.66
CA LYS A 105 0.80 -10.04 30.87
C LYS A 105 0.95 -9.00 31.99
N SER A 106 1.42 -7.80 31.63
CA SER A 106 1.61 -6.71 32.60
C SER A 106 0.28 -6.22 33.17
N VAL A 107 -0.75 -6.07 32.33
CA VAL A 107 -2.11 -5.71 32.77
C VAL A 107 -2.71 -6.80 33.68
N ALA A 108 -2.53 -8.08 33.32
CA ALA A 108 -2.98 -9.19 34.15
C ALA A 108 -2.26 -9.25 35.52
N ALA A 109 -1.02 -8.74 35.61
CA ALA A 109 -0.27 -8.55 36.84
C ALA A 109 -0.71 -7.33 37.66
N GLY A 110 -1.71 -6.57 37.22
CA GLY A 110 -2.29 -5.43 37.92
C GLY A 110 -1.63 -4.08 37.65
N MET A 111 -0.76 -3.98 36.64
CA MET A 111 -0.14 -2.72 36.26
C MET A 111 -1.15 -1.79 35.58
N ASN A 112 -0.97 -0.48 35.73
CA ASN A 112 -1.83 0.54 35.13
C ASN A 112 -1.64 0.57 33.60
N PRO A 113 -2.67 0.22 32.79
CA PRO A 113 -2.56 0.16 31.34
C PRO A 113 -2.19 1.49 30.69
N MET A 114 -2.64 2.61 31.26
CA MET A 114 -2.37 3.95 30.72
C MET A 114 -0.90 4.33 30.92
N ASP A 115 -0.28 3.94 32.04
CA ASP A 115 1.14 4.16 32.29
C ASP A 115 2.01 3.20 31.48
N LEU A 116 1.56 1.95 31.29
CA LEU A 116 2.19 1.02 30.34
C LEU A 116 2.27 1.65 28.95
N LYS A 117 1.14 2.19 28.46
CA LYS A 117 1.09 2.87 27.16
C LYS A 117 2.04 4.06 27.08
N ARG A 118 2.09 4.91 28.11
CA ARG A 118 3.05 6.04 28.15
C ARG A 118 4.50 5.55 28.08
N GLY A 119 4.82 4.46 28.76
CA GLY A 119 6.14 3.84 28.69
C GLY A 119 6.47 3.28 27.30
N ILE A 120 5.49 2.66 26.63
CA ILE A 120 5.62 2.20 25.24
C ILE A 120 5.91 3.39 24.32
N ASP A 121 5.11 4.47 24.40
CA ASP A 121 5.24 5.65 23.57
C ASP A 121 6.64 6.31 23.75
N LEU A 122 7.13 6.44 24.99
CA LEU A 122 8.49 6.97 25.28
C LEU A 122 9.58 6.13 24.61
N ALA A 123 9.53 4.82 24.75
CA ALA A 123 10.52 3.93 24.16
C ALA A 123 10.53 3.97 22.63
N VAL A 124 9.35 4.04 22.00
CA VAL A 124 9.21 4.12 20.54
C VAL A 124 9.86 5.39 19.99
N VAL A 125 9.65 6.54 20.63
CA VAL A 125 10.28 7.81 20.21
C VAL A 125 11.81 7.69 20.21
N GLU A 126 12.40 7.11 21.24
CA GLU A 126 13.85 6.92 21.33
C GLU A 126 14.38 5.93 20.27
N VAL A 127 13.65 4.85 20.00
CA VAL A 127 14.02 3.87 18.97
C VAL A 127 13.96 4.48 17.59
N VAL A 128 12.90 5.22 17.26
CA VAL A 128 12.77 5.92 15.96
C VAL A 128 13.90 6.91 15.76
N ALA A 129 14.25 7.68 16.80
CA ALA A 129 15.40 8.58 16.75
C ALA A 129 16.74 7.84 16.55
N ALA A 130 16.91 6.66 17.16
CA ALA A 130 18.09 5.82 16.99
C ALA A 130 18.20 5.24 15.58
N LEU A 131 17.09 4.77 15.00
CA LEU A 131 17.03 4.28 13.61
C LEU A 131 17.42 5.39 12.62
N GLY A 132 16.89 6.61 12.80
CA GLY A 132 17.27 7.76 11.98
C GLY A 132 18.76 8.12 12.06
N LYS A 133 19.37 8.00 13.25
CA LYS A 133 20.82 8.21 13.42
C LYS A 133 21.67 7.10 12.81
N ALA A 134 21.17 5.87 12.78
CA ALA A 134 21.85 4.73 12.19
C ALA A 134 21.69 4.66 10.66
N SER A 135 20.85 5.51 10.09
CA SER A 135 20.57 5.56 8.65
C SER A 135 21.81 5.86 7.83
N LYS A 136 22.03 5.06 6.79
CA LYS A 136 23.00 5.29 5.71
C LYS A 136 22.26 5.66 4.44
N LYS A 137 22.54 6.83 3.86
CA LYS A 137 21.94 7.24 2.57
C LYS A 137 22.46 6.36 1.44
N ILE A 138 21.57 5.97 0.54
CA ILE A 138 21.91 5.26 -0.70
C ILE A 138 22.61 6.23 -1.65
N LYS A 139 23.69 5.77 -2.27
CA LYS A 139 24.50 6.58 -3.20
C LYS A 139 24.71 5.91 -4.55
N THR A 140 24.60 4.60 -4.64
CA THR A 140 24.93 3.85 -5.85
C THR A 140 23.75 3.01 -6.33
N SER A 141 23.72 2.72 -7.63
CA SER A 141 22.74 1.84 -8.25
C SER A 141 22.80 0.41 -7.69
N GLU A 142 24.00 -0.03 -7.24
CA GLU A 142 24.18 -1.34 -6.61
C GLU A 142 23.51 -1.41 -5.24
N GLU A 143 23.58 -0.35 -4.42
CA GLU A 143 22.85 -0.28 -3.16
C GLU A 143 21.33 -0.29 -3.39
N VAL A 144 20.86 0.36 -4.44
CA VAL A 144 19.45 0.30 -4.89
C VAL A 144 19.05 -1.13 -5.24
N ALA A 145 19.88 -1.81 -6.05
CA ALA A 145 19.65 -3.20 -6.44
C ALA A 145 19.65 -4.16 -5.23
N GLN A 146 20.51 -3.94 -4.24
CA GLN A 146 20.53 -4.74 -3.00
C GLN A 146 19.21 -4.63 -2.23
N VAL A 147 18.67 -3.41 -2.05
CA VAL A 147 17.36 -3.22 -1.39
C VAL A 147 16.26 -3.97 -2.15
N GLY A 148 16.20 -3.77 -3.47
CA GLY A 148 15.23 -4.46 -4.32
C GLY A 148 15.35 -5.99 -4.25
N THR A 149 16.58 -6.51 -4.23
CA THR A 149 16.85 -7.95 -4.12
C THR A 149 16.35 -8.51 -2.78
N ILE A 150 16.63 -7.83 -1.67
CA ILE A 150 16.21 -8.29 -0.33
C ILE A 150 14.69 -8.28 -0.21
N SER A 151 14.03 -7.20 -0.60
CA SER A 151 12.56 -7.11 -0.56
C SER A 151 11.91 -8.11 -1.53
N ALA A 152 12.56 -8.42 -2.67
CA ALA A 152 12.15 -9.47 -3.59
C ALA A 152 12.50 -10.91 -3.13
N ASN A 153 12.76 -11.14 -1.85
CA ASN A 153 13.13 -12.45 -1.29
C ASN A 153 14.40 -13.09 -1.91
N GLY A 154 15.38 -12.27 -2.24
CA GLY A 154 16.67 -12.71 -2.81
C GLY A 154 16.70 -12.84 -4.34
N ASP A 155 15.68 -12.33 -5.03
CA ASP A 155 15.63 -12.31 -6.50
C ASP A 155 16.48 -11.15 -7.04
N GLU A 156 17.73 -11.45 -7.41
CA GLU A 156 18.67 -10.47 -7.95
C GLU A 156 18.19 -9.84 -9.28
N LEU A 157 17.42 -10.57 -10.09
CA LEU A 157 16.92 -10.06 -11.36
C LEU A 157 15.95 -8.90 -11.12
N VAL A 158 15.04 -9.06 -10.16
CA VAL A 158 14.10 -8.01 -9.76
C VAL A 158 14.87 -6.81 -9.22
N GLY A 159 15.84 -6.99 -8.34
CA GLY A 159 16.64 -5.89 -7.79
C GLY A 159 17.38 -5.10 -8.86
N LYS A 160 18.02 -5.78 -9.81
CA LYS A 160 18.71 -5.15 -10.96
C LYS A 160 17.76 -4.38 -11.86
N MET A 161 16.58 -4.97 -12.18
CA MET A 161 15.57 -4.30 -12.99
C MET A 161 15.05 -3.01 -12.35
N ILE A 162 14.77 -3.03 -11.04
CA ILE A 162 14.33 -1.83 -10.31
C ILE A 162 15.42 -0.75 -10.34
N ALA A 163 16.67 -1.12 -10.10
CA ALA A 163 17.79 -0.18 -10.15
C ALA A 163 17.98 0.41 -11.56
N GLU A 164 17.86 -0.40 -12.61
CA GLU A 164 17.89 0.06 -14.00
C GLU A 164 16.71 0.98 -14.33
N ALA A 165 15.50 0.63 -13.88
CA ALA A 165 14.30 1.46 -14.04
C ALA A 165 14.52 2.83 -13.39
N MET A 166 14.98 2.87 -12.12
CA MET A 166 15.26 4.13 -11.42
C MET A 166 16.36 4.95 -12.09
N GLN A 167 17.38 4.29 -12.65
CA GLN A 167 18.42 4.98 -13.41
C GLN A 167 17.88 5.64 -14.67
N LYS A 168 16.93 4.98 -15.39
CA LYS A 168 16.35 5.48 -16.63
C LYS A 168 15.38 6.64 -16.40
N VAL A 169 14.51 6.55 -15.38
CA VAL A 169 13.47 7.57 -15.13
C VAL A 169 13.85 8.55 -14.02
N GLY A 170 14.94 8.31 -13.30
CA GLY A 170 15.37 9.10 -12.12
C GLY A 170 14.69 8.68 -10.83
N ASN A 171 15.18 9.21 -9.70
CA ASN A 171 14.67 8.86 -8.37
C ASN A 171 13.21 9.28 -8.15
N GLU A 172 12.80 10.37 -8.76
CA GLU A 172 11.43 10.91 -8.75
C GLU A 172 10.57 10.31 -9.88
N GLY A 173 11.15 9.46 -10.72
CA GLY A 173 10.50 8.89 -11.89
C GLY A 173 9.44 7.86 -11.54
N VAL A 174 8.48 7.71 -12.43
CA VAL A 174 7.37 6.78 -12.27
C VAL A 174 7.77 5.39 -12.77
N ILE A 175 7.60 4.39 -11.91
CA ILE A 175 7.78 2.98 -12.25
C ILE A 175 6.47 2.28 -11.93
N THR A 176 5.94 1.53 -12.90
CA THR A 176 4.73 0.71 -12.75
C THR A 176 5.05 -0.75 -12.99
N VAL A 177 4.29 -1.63 -12.33
CA VAL A 177 4.44 -3.08 -12.49
C VAL A 177 3.17 -3.63 -13.12
N GLU A 178 3.33 -4.31 -14.25
CA GLU A 178 2.23 -4.88 -15.03
C GLU A 178 2.42 -6.39 -15.24
N GLU A 179 1.34 -7.07 -15.59
CA GLU A 179 1.38 -8.47 -15.98
C GLU A 179 1.78 -8.57 -17.46
N ALA A 180 2.82 -9.36 -17.76
CA ALA A 180 3.19 -9.67 -19.12
C ALA A 180 2.24 -10.74 -19.71
N LYS A 181 2.12 -10.73 -21.03
CA LYS A 181 1.48 -11.84 -21.79
C LYS A 181 2.47 -12.95 -22.14
N THR A 182 3.75 -12.73 -21.86
CA THR A 182 4.87 -13.63 -22.14
C THR A 182 5.39 -14.26 -20.84
N ALA A 183 6.20 -15.31 -20.95
CA ALA A 183 6.84 -15.93 -19.80
C ALA A 183 8.01 -15.09 -19.24
N GLU A 184 8.55 -14.19 -20.03
CA GLU A 184 9.72 -13.38 -19.68
C GLU A 184 9.31 -12.08 -18.99
N THR A 185 10.11 -11.64 -18.03
CA THR A 185 9.94 -10.33 -17.38
C THR A 185 10.79 -9.29 -18.09
N GLU A 186 10.19 -8.16 -18.47
CA GLU A 186 10.82 -7.13 -19.28
C GLU A 186 10.68 -5.74 -18.64
N LEU A 187 11.68 -4.88 -18.89
CA LEU A 187 11.65 -3.46 -18.53
C LEU A 187 11.56 -2.61 -19.78
N GLU A 188 10.51 -1.83 -19.89
CA GLU A 188 10.30 -0.86 -20.98
C GLU A 188 10.12 0.54 -20.40
N VAL A 189 10.62 1.56 -21.10
CA VAL A 189 10.32 2.96 -20.78
C VAL A 189 9.43 3.52 -21.88
N VAL A 190 8.27 4.01 -21.46
CA VAL A 190 7.24 4.55 -22.36
C VAL A 190 6.93 6.00 -22.04
N GLU A 191 6.32 6.71 -22.98
CA GLU A 191 5.83 8.06 -22.75
C GLU A 191 4.69 8.03 -21.71
N GLY A 192 4.79 8.85 -20.69
CA GLY A 192 3.80 8.86 -19.62
C GLY A 192 4.14 9.86 -18.53
N MET A 193 3.22 10.09 -17.62
CA MET A 193 3.43 10.93 -16.45
C MET A 193 2.52 10.56 -15.28
N GLN A 194 2.93 10.97 -14.08
CA GLN A 194 2.11 10.91 -12.89
C GLN A 194 1.85 12.31 -12.32
N PHE A 195 0.67 12.53 -11.78
CA PHE A 195 0.33 13.75 -11.05
C PHE A 195 -0.48 13.46 -9.77
N ASP A 196 -0.37 14.37 -8.80
CA ASP A 196 -0.88 14.21 -7.44
C ASP A 196 -2.37 14.56 -7.38
N ARG A 197 -3.21 13.75 -7.98
CA ARG A 197 -4.68 13.79 -7.87
C ARG A 197 -5.22 12.39 -8.09
N GLY A 198 -5.98 11.89 -7.13
CA GLY A 198 -6.63 10.60 -7.22
C GLY A 198 -8.10 10.69 -7.66
N TYR A 199 -8.79 9.55 -7.57
CA TYR A 199 -10.20 9.47 -7.97
C TYR A 199 -11.09 10.34 -7.08
N LEU A 200 -12.08 11.01 -7.68
CA LEU A 200 -13.05 11.85 -6.99
C LEU A 200 -14.08 11.05 -6.17
N SER A 201 -14.23 9.77 -6.46
CA SER A 201 -15.14 8.90 -5.74
C SER A 201 -14.58 7.47 -5.66
N PRO A 202 -14.65 6.81 -4.49
CA PRO A 202 -14.27 5.39 -4.35
C PRO A 202 -15.08 4.47 -5.25
N TYR A 203 -16.26 4.89 -5.69
CA TYR A 203 -17.08 4.12 -6.63
C TYR A 203 -16.47 4.00 -8.02
N PHE A 204 -15.43 4.76 -8.36
CA PHE A 204 -14.67 4.58 -9.61
C PHE A 204 -13.68 3.42 -9.56
N ILE A 205 -13.39 2.85 -8.40
CA ILE A 205 -12.47 1.73 -8.21
C ILE A 205 -12.89 0.54 -9.07
N THR A 206 -11.92 -0.07 -9.75
CA THR A 206 -12.09 -1.29 -10.56
C THR A 206 -11.44 -2.49 -9.89
N ASN A 207 -10.42 -2.27 -9.04
CA ASN A 207 -9.76 -3.28 -8.24
C ASN A 207 -9.88 -2.93 -6.76
N PRO A 208 -10.84 -3.53 -6.04
CA PRO A 208 -11.09 -3.22 -4.64
C PRO A 208 -9.96 -3.70 -3.71
N ASP A 209 -9.23 -4.75 -4.07
CA ASP A 209 -8.13 -5.28 -3.24
C ASP A 209 -6.98 -4.26 -3.10
N LYS A 210 -6.68 -3.58 -4.21
CA LYS A 210 -5.63 -2.54 -4.27
C LYS A 210 -6.19 -1.11 -4.12
N MET A 211 -7.51 -0.93 -4.01
CA MET A 211 -8.19 0.38 -3.97
C MET A 211 -7.81 1.30 -5.13
N ILE A 212 -7.70 0.75 -6.34
CA ILE A 212 -7.32 1.48 -7.55
C ILE A 212 -8.38 1.38 -8.65
N ALA A 213 -8.42 2.40 -9.52
CA ALA A 213 -9.14 2.34 -10.77
C ALA A 213 -8.14 2.21 -11.93
N GLU A 214 -8.26 1.15 -12.73
CA GLU A 214 -7.46 0.91 -13.93
C GLU A 214 -8.36 1.00 -15.16
N LEU A 215 -7.92 1.79 -16.14
CA LEU A 215 -8.59 1.99 -17.42
C LEU A 215 -7.61 1.63 -18.55
N GLU A 216 -7.98 0.65 -19.38
CA GLU A 216 -7.16 0.21 -20.51
C GLU A 216 -7.68 0.79 -21.82
N ASP A 217 -6.78 1.25 -22.70
CA ASP A 217 -7.09 1.93 -23.97
C ASP A 217 -8.05 3.11 -23.79
N ALA A 218 -7.81 3.93 -22.77
CA ALA A 218 -8.71 4.96 -22.34
C ALA A 218 -8.70 6.19 -23.23
N TYR A 219 -9.88 6.79 -23.42
CA TYR A 219 -10.01 8.20 -23.81
C TYR A 219 -9.79 9.11 -22.60
N ILE A 220 -9.26 10.32 -22.83
CA ILE A 220 -8.99 11.29 -21.78
C ILE A 220 -9.62 12.62 -22.18
N LEU A 221 -10.60 13.07 -21.41
CA LEU A 221 -11.21 14.40 -21.56
C LEU A 221 -10.49 15.37 -20.63
N LEU A 222 -9.90 16.41 -21.18
CA LEU A 222 -9.22 17.49 -20.46
C LEU A 222 -10.09 18.74 -20.50
N HIS A 223 -10.62 19.15 -19.35
CA HIS A 223 -11.51 20.30 -19.25
C HIS A 223 -10.99 21.31 -18.22
N GLU A 224 -10.92 22.59 -18.63
CA GLU A 224 -10.32 23.62 -17.79
C GLU A 224 -11.18 23.98 -16.57
N LYS A 225 -12.51 24.00 -16.72
CA LYS A 225 -13.47 24.44 -15.69
C LYS A 225 -14.07 23.27 -14.93
N LYS A 226 -14.85 23.62 -13.89
CA LYS A 226 -15.64 22.63 -13.14
C LYS A 226 -16.76 22.05 -13.99
N LEU A 227 -17.08 20.79 -13.71
CA LEU A 227 -18.18 20.05 -14.31
C LEU A 227 -19.26 19.78 -13.22
N SER A 228 -20.33 20.56 -13.23
CA SER A 228 -21.45 20.41 -12.30
C SER A 228 -22.73 19.91 -12.99
N ASN A 229 -22.86 20.14 -14.30
CA ASN A 229 -24.00 19.73 -15.12
C ASN A 229 -23.55 18.75 -16.20
N LEU A 230 -24.30 17.65 -16.35
CA LEU A 230 -24.00 16.60 -17.28
C LEU A 230 -24.46 16.90 -18.72
N GLN A 231 -25.43 17.80 -18.92
CA GLN A 231 -26.02 18.05 -20.24
C GLN A 231 -25.00 18.40 -21.31
N ALA A 232 -24.04 19.27 -20.96
CA ALA A 232 -22.96 19.66 -21.86
C ALA A 232 -22.03 18.50 -22.25
N MET A 233 -21.96 17.45 -21.42
CA MET A 233 -21.11 16.27 -21.66
C MET A 233 -21.83 15.12 -22.38
N LEU A 234 -23.14 15.15 -22.49
CA LEU A 234 -23.91 14.03 -23.08
C LEU A 234 -23.41 13.61 -24.46
N PRO A 235 -23.12 14.54 -25.42
CA PRO A 235 -22.66 14.14 -26.73
C PRO A 235 -21.34 13.36 -26.72
N VAL A 236 -20.38 13.78 -25.89
CA VAL A 236 -19.08 13.09 -25.77
C VAL A 236 -19.22 11.75 -25.04
N LEU A 237 -20.08 11.67 -24.01
CA LEU A 237 -20.33 10.43 -23.30
C LEU A 237 -21.00 9.39 -24.21
N GLU A 238 -21.99 9.78 -24.99
CA GLU A 238 -22.65 8.90 -25.97
C GLU A 238 -21.65 8.40 -27.03
N ALA A 239 -20.81 9.29 -27.55
CA ALA A 239 -19.78 8.91 -28.51
C ALA A 239 -18.77 7.91 -27.93
N VAL A 240 -18.34 8.09 -26.66
CA VAL A 240 -17.42 7.17 -25.99
C VAL A 240 -18.10 5.82 -25.72
N VAL A 241 -19.36 5.79 -25.28
CA VAL A 241 -20.12 4.55 -25.05
C VAL A 241 -20.17 3.70 -26.31
N GLN A 242 -20.41 4.31 -27.47
CA GLN A 242 -20.44 3.58 -28.76
C GLN A 242 -19.11 2.88 -29.08
N THR A 243 -17.98 3.37 -28.57
CA THR A 243 -16.66 2.74 -28.76
C THR A 243 -16.40 1.60 -27.77
N SER A 244 -17.20 1.46 -26.71
CA SER A 244 -16.98 0.52 -25.59
C SER A 244 -15.66 0.72 -24.83
N LYS A 245 -14.94 1.82 -25.09
CA LYS A 245 -13.68 2.17 -24.40
C LYS A 245 -13.94 2.98 -23.14
N PRO A 246 -13.05 2.89 -22.13
CA PRO A 246 -13.15 3.69 -20.93
C PRO A 246 -12.83 5.16 -21.19
N LEU A 247 -13.34 6.02 -20.31
CA LEU A 247 -13.10 7.46 -20.30
C LEU A 247 -12.53 7.89 -18.95
N LEU A 248 -11.41 8.63 -18.99
CA LEU A 248 -10.93 9.43 -17.88
C LEU A 248 -11.34 10.88 -18.09
N ILE A 249 -11.94 11.48 -17.09
CA ILE A 249 -12.22 12.92 -17.05
C ILE A 249 -11.21 13.58 -16.12
N ILE A 250 -10.47 14.57 -16.64
CA ILE A 250 -9.56 15.43 -15.87
C ILE A 250 -10.10 16.86 -16.00
N SER A 251 -10.63 17.41 -14.92
CA SER A 251 -11.19 18.77 -14.91
C SER A 251 -10.84 19.48 -13.61
N GLU A 252 -11.09 20.78 -13.53
CA GLU A 252 -10.90 21.52 -12.27
C GLU A 252 -11.57 20.84 -11.08
N ASP A 253 -12.82 20.42 -11.27
CA ASP A 253 -13.58 19.58 -10.34
C ASP A 253 -14.74 18.91 -11.09
N VAL A 254 -15.24 17.80 -10.58
CA VAL A 254 -16.51 17.20 -10.98
C VAL A 254 -17.37 17.07 -9.74
N GLU A 255 -18.47 17.79 -9.68
CA GLU A 255 -19.28 17.91 -8.46
C GLU A 255 -20.79 17.81 -8.74
N GLY A 256 -21.57 17.68 -7.67
CA GLY A 256 -23.03 17.73 -7.74
C GLY A 256 -23.64 16.63 -8.59
N GLU A 257 -24.58 17.02 -9.46
CA GLU A 257 -25.34 16.12 -10.34
C GLU A 257 -24.42 15.37 -11.33
N ALA A 258 -23.39 16.04 -11.85
CA ALA A 258 -22.46 15.44 -12.79
C ALA A 258 -21.75 14.23 -12.17
N LEU A 259 -21.14 14.40 -10.97
CA LEU A 259 -20.45 13.31 -10.29
C LEU A 259 -21.40 12.17 -9.94
N ALA A 260 -22.57 12.48 -9.36
CA ALA A 260 -23.55 11.49 -8.98
C ALA A 260 -24.01 10.63 -10.18
N THR A 261 -24.27 11.28 -11.32
CA THR A 261 -24.72 10.58 -12.54
C THR A 261 -23.63 9.72 -13.14
N LEU A 262 -22.36 10.19 -13.16
CA LEU A 262 -21.23 9.37 -13.62
C LEU A 262 -21.06 8.12 -12.76
N VAL A 263 -21.13 8.26 -11.43
CA VAL A 263 -21.06 7.13 -10.50
C VAL A 263 -22.21 6.13 -10.74
N VAL A 264 -23.45 6.60 -10.84
CA VAL A 264 -24.61 5.73 -11.07
C VAL A 264 -24.50 4.97 -12.39
N ASN A 265 -24.08 5.63 -13.47
CA ASN A 265 -23.92 4.98 -14.78
C ASN A 265 -22.78 3.96 -14.79
N LYS A 266 -21.68 4.25 -14.06
CA LYS A 266 -20.60 3.27 -13.87
C LYS A 266 -21.08 2.04 -13.10
N LEU A 267 -21.81 2.22 -11.99
CA LEU A 267 -22.34 1.13 -11.18
C LEU A 267 -23.35 0.25 -11.94
N ARG A 268 -24.11 0.86 -12.84
CA ARG A 268 -25.05 0.13 -13.73
C ARG A 268 -24.34 -0.58 -14.90
N GLY A 269 -23.03 -0.45 -15.03
CA GLY A 269 -22.25 -1.05 -16.12
C GLY A 269 -22.40 -0.37 -17.47
N GLY A 270 -23.09 0.79 -17.54
CA GLY A 270 -23.30 1.53 -18.79
C GLY A 270 -22.08 2.33 -19.24
N LEU A 271 -21.21 2.72 -18.31
CA LEU A 271 -20.00 3.51 -18.58
C LEU A 271 -18.78 2.93 -17.86
N LYS A 272 -17.69 2.78 -18.57
CA LYS A 272 -16.37 2.54 -17.98
C LYS A 272 -15.70 3.90 -17.80
N ILE A 273 -15.83 4.51 -16.62
CA ILE A 273 -15.42 5.90 -16.41
C ILE A 273 -14.77 6.10 -15.06
N ALA A 274 -13.84 7.05 -15.00
CA ALA A 274 -13.32 7.64 -13.78
C ALA A 274 -13.14 9.15 -13.96
N ALA A 275 -13.17 9.90 -12.85
CA ALA A 275 -12.96 11.32 -12.84
C ALA A 275 -11.96 11.70 -11.75
N VAL A 276 -11.05 12.62 -12.10
CA VAL A 276 -10.02 13.17 -11.22
C VAL A 276 -9.94 14.68 -11.35
N LYS A 277 -9.41 15.35 -10.33
CA LYS A 277 -9.12 16.77 -10.41
C LYS A 277 -7.87 17.02 -11.25
N ALA A 278 -7.88 18.10 -12.00
CA ALA A 278 -6.70 18.59 -12.69
C ALA A 278 -5.61 19.01 -11.67
N PRO A 279 -4.34 18.68 -11.93
CA PRO A 279 -3.24 19.08 -11.06
C PRO A 279 -2.97 20.59 -11.12
N GLY A 280 -2.50 21.17 -10.02
CA GLY A 280 -2.16 22.59 -9.92
C GLY A 280 -3.36 23.53 -9.73
N PHE A 281 -3.08 24.83 -9.75
CA PHE A 281 -4.07 25.91 -9.57
C PHE A 281 -3.77 27.04 -10.55
N GLY A 282 -4.81 27.75 -10.99
CA GLY A 282 -4.69 28.92 -11.89
C GLY A 282 -3.93 28.59 -13.16
N ASP A 283 -2.98 29.43 -13.57
CA ASP A 283 -2.20 29.27 -14.80
C ASP A 283 -1.35 28.00 -14.83
N ARG A 284 -0.90 27.52 -13.65
CA ARG A 284 -0.19 26.24 -13.55
C ARG A 284 -1.10 25.06 -13.92
N ARG A 285 -2.37 25.09 -13.51
CA ARG A 285 -3.33 24.06 -13.90
C ARG A 285 -3.50 24.03 -15.41
N LYS A 286 -3.64 25.21 -16.05
CA LYS A 286 -3.71 25.31 -17.51
C LYS A 286 -2.48 24.70 -18.19
N ALA A 287 -1.30 25.07 -17.71
CA ALA A 287 -0.04 24.56 -18.24
C ALA A 287 0.12 23.04 -18.07
N MET A 288 -0.31 22.48 -16.95
CA MET A 288 -0.28 21.04 -16.71
C MET A 288 -1.32 20.28 -17.54
N LEU A 289 -2.51 20.83 -17.74
CA LEU A 289 -3.50 20.28 -18.67
C LEU A 289 -2.97 20.25 -20.11
N GLU A 290 -2.26 21.28 -20.54
CA GLU A 290 -1.58 21.30 -21.86
C GLU A 290 -0.49 20.24 -21.96
N ASP A 291 0.32 20.05 -20.90
CA ASP A 291 1.34 19.00 -20.86
C ASP A 291 0.70 17.60 -21.01
N ILE A 292 -0.43 17.36 -20.34
CA ILE A 292 -1.19 16.11 -20.45
C ILE A 292 -1.81 15.98 -21.85
N ALA A 293 -2.31 17.07 -22.44
CA ALA A 293 -2.86 17.07 -23.78
C ALA A 293 -1.81 16.66 -24.83
N ILE A 294 -0.62 17.25 -24.76
CA ILE A 294 0.50 16.91 -25.65
C ILE A 294 0.94 15.45 -25.45
N LEU A 295 1.03 15.01 -24.20
CA LEU A 295 1.40 13.62 -23.86
C LEU A 295 0.41 12.60 -24.42
N THR A 296 -0.87 12.92 -24.40
CA THR A 296 -1.95 11.98 -24.78
C THR A 296 -2.47 12.19 -26.20
N GLY A 297 -1.97 13.21 -26.89
CA GLY A 297 -2.40 13.57 -28.23
C GLY A 297 -3.83 14.13 -28.30
N GLY A 298 -4.31 14.72 -27.20
CA GLY A 298 -5.61 15.37 -27.09
C GLY A 298 -5.52 16.90 -27.11
N GLN A 299 -6.64 17.53 -26.76
CA GLN A 299 -6.75 18.99 -26.65
C GLN A 299 -7.38 19.36 -25.29
N VAL A 300 -6.97 20.49 -24.74
CA VAL A 300 -7.64 21.07 -23.57
C VAL A 300 -8.93 21.74 -24.02
N ILE A 301 -10.05 21.31 -23.47
CA ILE A 301 -11.35 21.92 -23.73
C ILE A 301 -11.50 23.13 -22.84
N SER A 302 -11.42 24.30 -23.45
CA SER A 302 -11.47 25.61 -22.79
C SER A 302 -12.34 26.56 -23.60
N GLU A 303 -13.25 27.25 -22.92
CA GLU A 303 -14.05 28.31 -23.55
C GLU A 303 -13.20 29.52 -23.94
N ASP A 304 -12.08 29.77 -23.23
CA ASP A 304 -11.12 30.81 -23.57
C ASP A 304 -10.46 30.57 -24.94
N LEU A 305 -10.37 29.27 -25.33
CA LEU A 305 -9.91 28.85 -26.66
C LEU A 305 -11.07 28.72 -27.67
N GLY A 306 -12.28 29.10 -27.31
CA GLY A 306 -13.47 29.02 -28.14
C GLY A 306 -14.07 27.61 -28.28
N ILE A 307 -13.60 26.62 -27.50
CA ILE A 307 -14.06 25.24 -27.56
C ILE A 307 -15.10 25.02 -26.48
N LYS A 308 -16.34 24.78 -26.88
CA LYS A 308 -17.44 24.41 -25.96
C LYS A 308 -17.49 22.91 -25.76
N LEU A 309 -17.89 22.48 -24.54
CA LEU A 309 -17.95 21.07 -24.17
C LEU A 309 -18.93 20.27 -25.06
N GLU A 310 -20.05 20.89 -25.48
CA GLU A 310 -21.05 20.27 -26.36
C GLU A 310 -20.51 19.98 -27.78
N SER A 311 -19.45 20.66 -28.20
CA SER A 311 -18.84 20.49 -29.51
C SER A 311 -17.67 19.51 -29.55
N VAL A 312 -17.38 18.87 -28.42
CA VAL A 312 -16.24 17.93 -28.28
C VAL A 312 -16.50 16.65 -29.06
N THR A 313 -15.53 16.27 -29.88
CA THR A 313 -15.52 15.03 -30.65
C THR A 313 -14.44 14.08 -30.14
N LEU A 314 -14.54 12.79 -30.48
CA LEU A 314 -13.56 11.78 -30.05
C LEU A 314 -12.11 12.11 -30.47
N ASN A 315 -11.92 12.84 -31.56
CA ASN A 315 -10.60 13.23 -32.05
C ASN A 315 -9.94 14.32 -31.20
N MET A 316 -10.71 15.02 -30.37
CA MET A 316 -10.20 16.03 -29.44
C MET A 316 -9.78 15.41 -28.11
N LEU A 317 -10.22 14.17 -27.84
CA LEU A 317 -9.86 13.46 -26.63
C LEU A 317 -8.44 12.92 -26.71
N GLY A 318 -7.69 13.03 -25.60
CA GLY A 318 -6.44 12.32 -25.44
C GLY A 318 -6.65 10.81 -25.37
N ARG A 319 -5.58 10.06 -25.58
CA ARG A 319 -5.57 8.59 -25.46
C ARG A 319 -4.36 8.12 -24.68
N ALA A 320 -4.55 7.05 -23.94
CA ALA A 320 -3.45 6.33 -23.31
C ALA A 320 -3.76 4.84 -23.31
N LYS A 321 -2.72 4.02 -23.38
CA LYS A 321 -2.86 2.57 -23.34
C LYS A 321 -3.35 2.11 -21.98
N LYS A 322 -2.86 2.77 -20.91
CA LYS A 322 -3.32 2.50 -19.56
C LYS A 322 -3.36 3.76 -18.71
N VAL A 323 -4.39 3.87 -17.87
CA VAL A 323 -4.46 4.87 -16.81
C VAL A 323 -4.68 4.14 -15.50
N ARG A 324 -3.84 4.44 -14.50
CA ARG A 324 -3.97 3.93 -13.12
C ARG A 324 -4.25 5.11 -12.19
N ILE A 325 -5.35 5.00 -11.45
CA ILE A 325 -5.80 6.04 -10.53
C ILE A 325 -5.84 5.44 -9.13
N GLU A 326 -5.07 6.02 -8.24
CA GLU A 326 -5.01 5.69 -6.82
C GLU A 326 -5.80 6.73 -6.01
N LYS A 327 -5.78 6.63 -4.71
CA LYS A 327 -6.45 7.59 -3.83
C LYS A 327 -5.90 9.01 -3.96
N GLU A 328 -4.58 9.16 -4.16
CA GLU A 328 -3.88 10.44 -4.17
C GLU A 328 -3.22 10.75 -5.52
N ASN A 329 -3.03 9.76 -6.40
CA ASN A 329 -2.25 9.89 -7.63
C ASN A 329 -2.98 9.34 -8.84
N THR A 330 -2.68 9.93 -10.01
CA THR A 330 -3.08 9.41 -11.33
C THR A 330 -1.84 9.25 -12.21
N THR A 331 -1.65 8.05 -12.74
CA THR A 331 -0.54 7.71 -13.64
C THR A 331 -1.10 7.41 -15.03
N ILE A 332 -0.62 8.13 -16.04
CA ILE A 332 -0.89 7.91 -17.46
C ILE A 332 0.32 7.16 -18.03
N VAL A 333 0.08 6.02 -18.64
CA VAL A 333 1.11 5.13 -19.20
C VAL A 333 0.87 4.98 -20.69
N ASP A 334 1.92 5.15 -21.49
CA ASP A 334 1.91 5.02 -22.94
C ASP A 334 0.83 5.92 -23.58
N GLY A 335 1.02 7.24 -23.39
CA GLY A 335 0.19 8.27 -24.01
C GLY A 335 0.37 8.31 -25.53
N ALA A 336 -0.70 8.55 -26.27
CA ALA A 336 -0.71 8.54 -27.74
C ALA A 336 -0.15 9.83 -28.40
N GLY A 337 0.47 10.73 -27.61
CA GLY A 337 1.09 11.94 -28.10
C GLY A 337 2.29 11.68 -29.01
N LYS A 338 2.54 12.56 -29.94
CA LYS A 338 3.69 12.43 -30.84
C LYS A 338 4.98 12.80 -30.12
N LYS A 339 5.96 11.93 -30.17
CA LYS A 339 7.26 12.11 -29.53
C LYS A 339 7.93 13.46 -29.85
N ALA A 340 7.80 13.93 -31.09
CA ALA A 340 8.33 15.23 -31.49
C ALA A 340 7.63 16.42 -30.81
N GLU A 341 6.31 16.33 -30.56
CA GLU A 341 5.54 17.36 -29.85
C GLU A 341 5.90 17.38 -28.37
N ILE A 342 6.07 16.19 -27.75
CA ILE A 342 6.53 16.03 -26.36
C ILE A 342 7.94 16.64 -26.19
N GLN A 343 8.86 16.31 -27.10
CA GLN A 343 10.22 16.88 -27.07
C GLN A 343 10.23 18.40 -27.27
N GLY A 344 9.37 18.93 -28.15
CA GLY A 344 9.19 20.38 -28.33
C GLY A 344 8.71 21.03 -27.02
N ARG A 345 7.75 20.42 -26.33
CA ARG A 345 7.26 20.91 -25.03
C ARG A 345 8.33 20.88 -23.96
N VAL A 346 9.11 19.79 -23.88
CA VAL A 346 10.27 19.67 -22.99
C VAL A 346 11.30 20.78 -23.24
N ALA A 347 11.61 21.09 -24.51
CA ALA A 347 12.52 22.18 -24.86
C ALA A 347 11.96 23.55 -24.44
N GLN A 348 10.66 23.79 -24.63
CA GLN A 348 9.98 25.01 -24.18
C GLN A 348 10.04 25.20 -22.66
N ILE A 349 9.80 24.13 -21.88
CA ILE A 349 9.89 24.20 -20.41
C ILE A 349 11.33 24.48 -19.97
N LYS A 350 12.33 23.87 -20.60
CA LYS A 350 13.76 24.15 -20.33
C LYS A 350 14.10 25.62 -20.56
N GLN A 351 13.63 26.20 -21.65
CA GLN A 351 13.82 27.62 -21.91
C GLN A 351 13.15 28.49 -20.83
N GLN A 352 11.94 28.16 -20.39
CA GLN A 352 11.27 28.88 -19.31
C GLN A 352 12.04 28.81 -17.99
N ILE A 353 12.71 27.67 -17.69
CA ILE A 353 13.58 27.53 -16.51
C ILE A 353 14.78 28.47 -16.55
N GLU A 354 15.36 28.67 -17.74
CA GLU A 354 16.50 29.59 -17.95
C GLU A 354 16.07 31.07 -17.87
N GLU A 355 14.89 31.39 -18.36
CA GLU A 355 14.39 32.76 -18.40
C GLU A 355 13.79 33.25 -17.07
N THR A 356 13.31 32.34 -16.21
CA THR A 356 12.65 32.75 -14.96
C THR A 356 13.66 33.29 -13.94
N THR A 357 13.30 34.43 -13.32
CA THR A 357 14.06 35.05 -12.22
C THR A 357 13.57 34.62 -10.83
N SER A 358 12.42 33.94 -10.76
CA SER A 358 11.81 33.45 -9.52
C SER A 358 12.32 32.05 -9.21
N ASP A 359 12.97 31.86 -8.04
CA ASP A 359 13.42 30.53 -7.60
C ASP A 359 12.26 29.56 -7.41
N TYR A 360 11.12 30.06 -6.93
CA TYR A 360 9.92 29.26 -6.76
C TYR A 360 9.34 28.79 -8.11
N ASP A 361 9.27 29.67 -9.11
CA ASP A 361 8.78 29.28 -10.43
C ASP A 361 9.77 28.35 -11.14
N ARG A 362 11.07 28.56 -10.92
CA ARG A 362 12.11 27.64 -11.41
C ARG A 362 11.94 26.24 -10.86
N GLU A 363 11.73 26.11 -9.56
CA GLU A 363 11.47 24.81 -8.90
C GLU A 363 10.21 24.12 -9.50
N LYS A 364 9.12 24.85 -9.68
CA LYS A 364 7.87 24.30 -10.23
C LYS A 364 7.98 23.95 -11.73
N LEU A 365 8.76 24.68 -12.49
CA LEU A 365 9.07 24.32 -13.87
C LEU A 365 9.97 23.07 -13.95
N GLN A 366 10.93 22.93 -13.03
CA GLN A 366 11.76 21.71 -12.91
C GLN A 366 10.93 20.48 -12.56
N GLU A 367 9.97 20.59 -11.63
CA GLU A 367 9.02 19.51 -11.32
C GLU A 367 8.21 19.10 -12.56
N ARG A 368 7.68 20.07 -13.31
CA ARG A 368 6.96 19.78 -14.57
C ARG A 368 7.83 19.10 -15.60
N LEU A 369 9.06 19.61 -15.76
CA LEU A 369 10.04 19.03 -16.69
C LEU A 369 10.32 17.57 -16.33
N ALA A 370 10.58 17.27 -15.05
CA ALA A 370 10.84 15.92 -14.57
C ALA A 370 9.66 14.97 -14.84
N LYS A 371 8.42 15.42 -14.60
CA LYS A 371 7.21 14.64 -14.86
C LYS A 371 6.97 14.34 -16.34
N LEU A 372 7.28 15.28 -17.24
CA LEU A 372 7.07 15.12 -18.69
C LEU A 372 8.23 14.40 -19.39
N ALA A 373 9.47 14.71 -19.01
CA ALA A 373 10.67 14.21 -19.70
C ALA A 373 11.11 12.82 -19.21
N GLY A 374 10.76 12.44 -17.98
CA GLY A 374 11.17 11.17 -17.38
C GLY A 374 10.48 9.95 -17.98
N GLY A 375 9.28 10.11 -18.53
CA GLY A 375 8.46 8.98 -18.96
C GLY A 375 8.01 8.09 -17.78
N VAL A 376 7.55 6.90 -18.10
CA VAL A 376 7.17 5.85 -17.15
C VAL A 376 7.94 4.59 -17.48
N ALA A 377 8.67 4.05 -16.48
CA ALA A 377 9.26 2.73 -16.60
C ALA A 377 8.19 1.69 -16.27
N VAL A 378 7.98 0.73 -17.15
CA VAL A 378 7.01 -0.35 -17.01
C VAL A 378 7.77 -1.67 -16.85
N ILE A 379 7.68 -2.28 -15.66
CA ILE A 379 8.18 -3.63 -15.43
C ILE A 379 7.03 -4.59 -15.73
N ARG A 380 7.13 -5.35 -16.83
CA ARG A 380 6.16 -6.37 -17.21
C ARG A 380 6.61 -7.70 -16.67
N VAL A 381 5.88 -8.22 -15.70
CA VAL A 381 6.21 -9.46 -14.99
C VAL A 381 5.66 -10.66 -15.74
N GLY A 382 6.53 -11.54 -16.21
CA GLY A 382 6.20 -12.79 -16.89
C GLY A 382 6.20 -14.00 -15.96
N GLY A 383 5.52 -15.06 -16.39
CA GLY A 383 5.49 -16.35 -15.70
C GLY A 383 4.80 -17.42 -16.52
N ALA A 384 4.94 -18.68 -16.10
CA ALA A 384 4.35 -19.82 -16.80
C ALA A 384 2.85 -19.97 -16.50
N THR A 385 2.38 -19.45 -15.35
CA THR A 385 0.98 -19.52 -14.92
C THR A 385 0.52 -18.18 -14.38
N GLU A 386 -0.78 -17.91 -14.43
CA GLU A 386 -1.38 -16.70 -13.87
C GLU A 386 -1.11 -16.54 -12.36
N VAL A 387 -1.09 -17.65 -11.62
CA VAL A 387 -0.79 -17.65 -10.17
C VAL A 387 0.65 -17.20 -9.93
N GLU A 388 1.60 -17.70 -10.73
CA GLU A 388 3.02 -17.31 -10.66
C GLU A 388 3.22 -15.83 -11.00
N VAL A 389 2.56 -15.35 -12.06
CA VAL A 389 2.64 -13.94 -12.49
C VAL A 389 2.13 -13.00 -11.41
N LYS A 390 1.01 -13.33 -10.77
CA LYS A 390 0.45 -12.54 -9.67
C LYS A 390 1.37 -12.48 -8.45
N GLU A 391 1.94 -13.64 -8.05
CA GLU A 391 2.90 -13.70 -6.93
C GLU A 391 4.15 -12.86 -7.23
N LYS A 392 4.73 -13.05 -8.43
CA LYS A 392 5.90 -12.27 -8.84
C LYS A 392 5.61 -10.77 -8.92
N LYS A 393 4.43 -10.38 -9.42
CA LYS A 393 4.02 -8.98 -9.48
C LYS A 393 3.94 -8.35 -8.11
N ASP A 394 3.27 -9.00 -7.15
CA ASP A 394 3.17 -8.50 -5.78
C ASP A 394 4.58 -8.31 -5.17
N ARG A 395 5.48 -9.28 -5.39
CA ARG A 395 6.88 -9.21 -4.93
C ARG A 395 7.69 -8.08 -5.58
N VAL A 396 7.49 -7.80 -6.86
CA VAL A 396 8.12 -6.67 -7.57
C VAL A 396 7.55 -5.34 -7.08
N ASP A 397 6.24 -5.26 -6.84
CA ASP A 397 5.58 -4.07 -6.26
C ASP A 397 6.17 -3.75 -4.87
N ASP A 398 6.32 -4.76 -3.99
CA ASP A 398 6.92 -4.61 -2.65
C ASP A 398 8.38 -4.14 -2.74
N ALA A 399 9.18 -4.78 -3.61
CA ALA A 399 10.58 -4.43 -3.83
C ALA A 399 10.75 -2.99 -4.36
N LEU A 400 9.86 -2.54 -5.24
CA LEU A 400 9.84 -1.17 -5.74
C LEU A 400 9.54 -0.16 -4.62
N ASN A 401 8.53 -0.45 -3.79
CA ASN A 401 8.16 0.40 -2.67
C ASN A 401 9.26 0.47 -1.61
N ALA A 402 9.86 -0.66 -1.25
CA ALA A 402 11.00 -0.72 -0.35
C ALA A 402 12.20 0.09 -0.89
N THR A 403 12.46 0.01 -2.19
CA THR A 403 13.55 0.74 -2.83
C THR A 403 13.29 2.26 -2.79
N ARG A 404 12.07 2.72 -3.07
CA ARG A 404 11.68 4.12 -2.92
C ARG A 404 11.84 4.61 -1.49
N ALA A 405 11.35 3.84 -0.51
CA ALA A 405 11.49 4.15 0.90
C ALA A 405 12.97 4.26 1.33
N ALA A 406 13.83 3.43 0.76
CA ALA A 406 15.26 3.46 1.03
C ALA A 406 15.98 4.66 0.40
N VAL A 407 15.58 5.09 -0.78
CA VAL A 407 16.09 6.33 -1.40
C VAL A 407 15.66 7.55 -0.58
N GLU A 408 14.45 7.57 -0.04
CA GLU A 408 13.89 8.67 0.73
C GLU A 408 14.58 8.85 2.09
N GLU A 409 14.69 7.80 2.90
CA GLU A 409 15.18 7.89 4.29
C GLU A 409 16.50 7.13 4.55
N GLY A 410 17.03 6.44 3.56
CA GLY A 410 18.24 5.62 3.72
C GLY A 410 17.96 4.21 4.21
N ILE A 411 19.03 3.48 4.49
CA ILE A 411 19.02 2.07 4.89
C ILE A 411 19.69 1.85 6.24
N VAL A 412 19.32 0.76 6.89
CA VAL A 412 19.94 0.22 8.11
C VAL A 412 20.28 -1.25 7.91
N ALA A 413 21.01 -1.85 8.87
CA ALA A 413 21.25 -3.30 8.87
C ALA A 413 19.92 -4.06 8.96
N GLY A 414 19.66 -4.93 7.98
CA GLY A 414 18.42 -5.66 7.84
C GLY A 414 18.32 -6.91 8.72
N GLY A 415 17.31 -7.74 8.43
CA GLY A 415 17.08 -8.98 9.16
C GLY A 415 16.69 -8.80 10.63
N GLY A 416 16.09 -7.66 10.99
CA GLY A 416 15.69 -7.32 12.35
C GLY A 416 16.85 -6.85 13.24
N VAL A 417 18.07 -6.71 12.70
CA VAL A 417 19.26 -6.31 13.47
C VAL A 417 19.15 -4.87 13.94
N ALA A 418 18.69 -3.95 13.10
CA ALA A 418 18.55 -2.54 13.47
C ALA A 418 17.60 -2.36 14.68
N LEU A 419 16.46 -3.05 14.69
CA LEU A 419 15.50 -3.04 15.81
C LEU A 419 16.12 -3.65 17.08
N LEU A 420 16.82 -4.77 16.95
CA LEU A 420 17.50 -5.41 18.07
C LEU A 420 18.55 -4.48 18.67
N ARG A 421 19.38 -3.82 17.86
CA ARG A 421 20.40 -2.86 18.31
C ARG A 421 19.80 -1.62 18.95
N ALA A 422 18.66 -1.14 18.43
CA ALA A 422 17.96 0.02 18.98
C ALA A 422 17.48 -0.19 20.42
N THR A 423 17.39 -1.43 20.92
CA THR A 423 17.09 -1.71 22.34
C THR A 423 18.09 -1.05 23.30
N GLN A 424 19.34 -0.89 22.86
CA GLN A 424 20.42 -0.26 23.66
C GLN A 424 20.35 1.27 23.66
N ALA A 425 19.61 1.86 22.73
CA ALA A 425 19.43 3.31 22.63
C ALA A 425 18.33 3.84 23.57
N ILE A 426 17.50 2.97 24.12
CA ILE A 426 16.44 3.35 25.04
C ILE A 426 17.06 3.70 26.39
N LYS A 427 17.04 4.99 26.74
CA LYS A 427 17.62 5.52 27.98
C LYS A 427 16.57 5.91 29.01
N SER A 428 15.34 6.18 28.60
CA SER A 428 14.24 6.51 29.51
C SER A 428 14.01 5.39 30.53
N ALA A 429 13.77 5.80 31.77
CA ALA A 429 13.48 4.88 32.88
C ALA A 429 12.01 4.86 33.27
N GLY A 430 11.21 5.81 32.73
CA GLY A 430 9.84 6.06 33.19
C GLY A 430 9.81 6.82 34.52
N ILE A 431 8.66 7.39 34.86
CA ILE A 431 8.47 8.14 36.11
C ILE A 431 7.95 7.24 37.24
N ASN A 432 7.48 6.03 36.92
CA ASN A 432 6.99 5.02 37.86
C ASN A 432 7.25 3.60 37.31
N ALA A 433 6.96 2.58 38.13
CA ALA A 433 7.18 1.18 37.79
C ALA A 433 6.39 0.70 36.56
N ASP A 434 5.17 1.20 36.38
CA ASP A 434 4.30 0.81 35.27
C ASP A 434 4.80 1.38 33.93
N GLN A 435 5.29 2.63 33.92
CA GLN A 435 5.96 3.19 32.73
C GLN A 435 7.28 2.45 32.42
N ALA A 436 8.06 2.11 33.46
CA ALA A 436 9.26 1.32 33.27
C ALA A 436 8.95 -0.06 32.67
N ALA A 437 7.84 -0.68 33.09
CA ALA A 437 7.35 -1.93 32.50
C ALA A 437 6.93 -1.73 31.03
N GLY A 438 6.26 -0.62 30.69
CA GLY A 438 5.94 -0.26 29.31
C GLY A 438 7.17 -0.14 28.41
N ILE A 439 8.24 0.48 28.92
CA ILE A 439 9.54 0.55 28.22
C ILE A 439 10.13 -0.86 28.03
N ALA A 440 10.06 -1.71 29.06
CA ALA A 440 10.55 -3.09 29.01
C ALA A 440 9.78 -3.95 27.99
N ILE A 441 8.46 -3.71 27.82
CA ILE A 441 7.64 -4.34 26.78
C ILE A 441 8.23 -4.07 25.39
N VAL A 442 8.53 -2.80 25.07
CA VAL A 442 9.12 -2.44 23.78
C VAL A 442 10.50 -3.08 23.60
N ARG A 443 11.37 -3.06 24.62
CA ARG A 443 12.68 -3.74 24.56
C ARG A 443 12.58 -5.22 24.22
N ARG A 444 11.55 -5.93 24.69
CA ARG A 444 11.29 -7.32 24.35
C ARG A 444 10.71 -7.47 22.95
N ALA A 445 9.75 -6.62 22.59
CA ALA A 445 9.10 -6.67 21.30
C ALA A 445 10.08 -6.41 20.12
N LEU A 446 11.07 -5.54 20.31
CA LEU A 446 12.10 -5.26 19.30
C LEU A 446 12.98 -6.49 18.95
N GLN A 447 12.98 -7.52 19.79
CA GLN A 447 13.66 -8.77 19.49
C GLN A 447 12.82 -9.72 18.63
N ALA A 448 11.50 -9.51 18.54
CA ALA A 448 10.59 -10.44 17.90
C ALA A 448 10.87 -10.62 16.39
N PRO A 449 11.18 -9.60 15.58
CA PRO A 449 11.46 -9.79 14.16
C PRO A 449 12.65 -10.70 13.89
N ILE A 450 13.82 -10.45 14.49
CA ILE A 450 15.01 -11.31 14.28
C ILE A 450 14.78 -12.73 14.81
N ARG A 451 14.06 -12.88 15.92
CA ARG A 451 13.69 -14.19 16.48
C ARG A 451 12.78 -14.95 15.51
N GLN A 452 11.81 -14.28 14.92
CA GLN A 452 10.90 -14.92 13.97
C GLN A 452 11.64 -15.33 12.69
N ILE A 453 12.52 -14.47 12.16
CA ILE A 453 13.37 -14.79 11.00
C ILE A 453 14.24 -16.02 11.28
N ALA A 454 14.89 -16.08 12.44
CA ALA A 454 15.71 -17.21 12.84
C ALA A 454 14.88 -18.49 13.00
N SER A 455 13.71 -18.40 13.64
CA SER A 455 12.77 -19.52 13.80
C SER A 455 12.29 -20.08 12.47
N ASN A 456 11.90 -19.21 11.52
CA ASN A 456 11.49 -19.60 10.17
C ASN A 456 12.64 -20.26 9.39
N ALA A 457 13.88 -19.92 9.73
CA ALA A 457 15.09 -20.54 9.16
C ALA A 457 15.48 -21.87 9.84
N GLY A 458 14.77 -22.27 10.90
CA GLY A 458 15.08 -23.47 11.66
C GLY A 458 16.23 -23.31 12.67
N ALA A 459 16.64 -22.06 12.96
CA ALA A 459 17.66 -21.75 13.93
C ALA A 459 17.05 -21.46 15.32
N GLU A 460 17.83 -21.67 16.39
CA GLU A 460 17.39 -21.37 17.75
C GLU A 460 17.37 -19.84 17.96
N ALA A 461 16.17 -19.28 17.98
CA ALA A 461 15.92 -17.85 17.92
C ALA A 461 16.58 -17.07 19.09
N SER A 462 16.60 -17.67 20.29
CA SER A 462 17.17 -17.05 21.48
C SER A 462 18.70 -16.98 21.39
N ILE A 463 19.33 -18.02 20.85
CA ILE A 463 20.79 -18.07 20.64
C ILE A 463 21.20 -17.05 19.60
N VAL A 464 20.46 -16.95 18.49
CA VAL A 464 20.73 -15.97 17.43
C VAL A 464 20.69 -14.55 17.98
N ALA A 465 19.60 -14.17 18.65
CA ALA A 465 19.45 -12.84 19.23
C ALA A 465 20.55 -12.54 20.27
N GLY A 466 20.90 -13.51 21.14
CA GLY A 466 21.98 -13.38 22.14
C GLY A 466 23.34 -13.13 21.49
N LYS A 467 23.74 -13.97 20.54
CA LYS A 467 25.03 -13.80 19.82
C LYS A 467 25.15 -12.46 19.10
N VAL A 468 24.05 -12.00 18.49
CA VAL A 468 24.05 -10.68 17.84
C VAL A 468 24.24 -9.57 18.88
N LEU A 469 23.59 -9.63 20.06
CA LEU A 469 23.73 -8.62 21.11
C LEU A 469 25.11 -8.63 21.79
N GLU A 470 25.75 -9.78 21.92
CA GLU A 470 27.11 -9.92 22.50
C GLU A 470 28.15 -9.23 21.64
N ASN A 471 28.00 -9.23 20.33
CA ASN A 471 28.93 -8.56 19.42
C ASN A 471 28.68 -7.03 19.42
N LYS A 472 29.75 -6.23 19.51
CA LYS A 472 29.67 -4.77 19.59
C LYS A 472 29.48 -4.09 18.21
N GLY A 473 29.63 -4.81 17.11
CA GLY A 473 29.47 -4.27 15.76
C GLY A 473 28.03 -3.83 15.51
N ALA A 474 27.83 -2.58 15.12
CA ALA A 474 26.48 -2.01 14.91
C ALA A 474 25.69 -2.72 13.79
N THR A 475 26.40 -3.22 12.78
CA THR A 475 25.85 -3.91 11.60
C THR A 475 25.97 -5.44 11.66
N TYR A 476 26.59 -5.97 12.72
CA TYR A 476 26.77 -7.42 12.88
C TYR A 476 25.45 -8.11 13.17
N GLY A 477 25.12 -9.12 12.38
CA GLY A 477 23.86 -9.85 12.46
C GLY A 477 23.98 -11.30 12.02
N TYR A 478 22.84 -11.91 11.72
CA TYR A 478 22.69 -13.29 11.31
C TYR A 478 22.05 -13.36 9.92
N ASN A 479 22.77 -13.93 8.94
CA ASN A 479 22.24 -14.23 7.64
C ASN A 479 21.42 -15.54 7.71
N ALA A 480 20.10 -15.43 7.77
CA ALA A 480 19.20 -16.57 7.88
C ALA A 480 19.17 -17.45 6.61
N GLN A 481 19.63 -16.95 5.47
CA GLN A 481 19.75 -17.72 4.22
C GLN A 481 20.87 -18.76 4.32
N THR A 482 22.06 -18.31 4.75
CA THR A 482 23.28 -19.16 4.78
C THR A 482 23.58 -19.75 6.15
N GLY A 483 23.04 -19.16 7.24
CA GLY A 483 23.35 -19.54 8.62
C GLY A 483 24.59 -18.85 9.19
N GLU A 484 25.19 -17.90 8.49
CA GLU A 484 26.42 -17.22 8.85
C GLU A 484 26.16 -15.95 9.67
N TYR A 485 27.15 -15.60 10.51
CA TYR A 485 27.17 -14.34 11.25
C TYR A 485 28.20 -13.39 10.63
N GLY A 486 27.83 -12.13 10.45
CA GLY A 486 28.72 -11.13 9.86
C GLY A 486 28.10 -9.75 9.75
N ASP A 487 28.73 -8.88 9.00
CA ASP A 487 28.22 -7.55 8.70
C ASP A 487 27.06 -7.64 7.70
N MET A 488 25.85 -7.26 8.15
CA MET A 488 24.65 -7.34 7.34
C MET A 488 24.69 -6.43 6.11
N ILE A 489 25.31 -5.25 6.24
CA ILE A 489 25.44 -4.34 5.10
C ILE A 489 26.41 -4.93 4.06
N ALA A 490 27.51 -5.53 4.50
CA ALA A 490 28.45 -6.22 3.60
C ALA A 490 27.80 -7.43 2.91
N PHE A 491 26.90 -8.13 3.58
CA PHE A 491 26.09 -9.21 2.99
C PHE A 491 25.00 -8.70 2.05
N GLY A 492 24.80 -7.39 1.93
CA GLY A 492 23.70 -6.80 1.17
C GLY A 492 22.34 -6.93 1.87
N ILE A 493 22.28 -7.37 3.12
CA ILE A 493 21.05 -7.56 3.90
C ILE A 493 20.74 -6.23 4.61
N VAL A 494 19.88 -5.44 3.99
CA VAL A 494 19.53 -4.08 4.39
C VAL A 494 18.02 -3.89 4.43
N ASP A 495 17.54 -3.04 5.34
CA ASP A 495 16.14 -2.65 5.43
C ASP A 495 16.03 -1.12 5.28
N PRO A 496 15.01 -0.59 4.56
CA PRO A 496 14.74 0.84 4.51
C PRO A 496 14.35 1.38 5.89
N VAL A 497 14.93 2.51 6.29
CA VAL A 497 14.60 3.14 7.59
C VAL A 497 13.13 3.47 7.71
N LYS A 498 12.53 4.03 6.65
CA LYS A 498 11.10 4.35 6.60
C LYS A 498 10.22 3.13 6.89
N VAL A 499 10.54 1.97 6.29
CA VAL A 499 9.82 0.71 6.52
C VAL A 499 9.91 0.28 7.97
N VAL A 500 11.12 0.23 8.52
CA VAL A 500 11.37 -0.26 9.90
C VAL A 500 10.72 0.64 10.95
N ARG A 501 10.85 1.97 10.81
CA ARG A 501 10.27 2.92 11.78
C ARG A 501 8.74 2.95 11.70
N THR A 502 8.17 2.92 10.48
CA THR A 502 6.71 2.91 10.28
C THR A 502 6.12 1.64 10.87
N ALA A 503 6.71 0.48 10.59
CA ALA A 503 6.28 -0.79 11.18
C ALA A 503 6.22 -0.75 12.71
N LEU A 504 7.23 -0.16 13.37
CA LEU A 504 7.26 0.00 14.82
C LEU A 504 6.21 1.00 15.33
N GLN A 505 6.08 2.15 14.67
CA GLN A 505 5.15 3.21 15.07
C GLN A 505 3.69 2.74 14.97
N ASP A 506 3.32 2.11 13.86
CA ASP A 506 1.96 1.61 13.65
C ASP A 506 1.65 0.45 14.60
N ALA A 507 2.59 -0.47 14.77
CA ALA A 507 2.47 -1.57 15.73
C ALA A 507 2.25 -1.06 17.16
N ALA A 508 3.07 -0.11 17.62
CA ALA A 508 2.97 0.43 18.96
C ALA A 508 1.70 1.26 19.18
N SER A 509 1.28 2.01 18.17
CA SER A 509 0.05 2.82 18.21
C SER A 509 -1.16 1.93 18.48
N VAL A 510 -1.37 0.92 17.66
CA VAL A 510 -2.53 0.02 17.78
C VAL A 510 -2.39 -0.89 19.00
N ALA A 511 -1.22 -1.48 19.23
CA ALA A 511 -0.98 -2.34 20.39
C ALA A 511 -1.18 -1.57 21.71
N GLY A 512 -0.77 -0.30 21.78
CA GLY A 512 -1.02 0.56 22.95
C GLY A 512 -2.51 0.76 23.23
N LEU A 513 -3.34 0.89 22.19
CA LEU A 513 -4.81 0.95 22.34
C LEU A 513 -5.37 -0.40 22.83
N LEU A 514 -4.90 -1.51 22.27
CA LEU A 514 -5.34 -2.85 22.70
C LEU A 514 -4.97 -3.13 24.16
N VAL A 515 -3.79 -2.73 24.60
CA VAL A 515 -3.33 -2.88 26.01
C VAL A 515 -4.19 -2.07 26.97
N THR A 516 -4.71 -0.91 26.54
CA THR A 516 -5.58 -0.03 27.35
C THR A 516 -7.07 -0.39 27.27
N THR A 517 -7.46 -1.37 26.45
CA THR A 517 -8.85 -1.77 26.26
C THR A 517 -9.36 -2.59 27.45
N GLU A 518 -10.52 -2.19 27.99
CA GLU A 518 -11.19 -2.86 29.12
C GLU A 518 -12.52 -3.50 28.71
N ALA A 519 -13.21 -2.94 27.72
CA ALA A 519 -14.51 -3.43 27.27
C ALA A 519 -14.55 -3.59 25.75
N MET A 520 -15.28 -4.60 25.28
CA MET A 520 -15.56 -4.85 23.87
C MET A 520 -17.06 -4.96 23.64
N ILE A 521 -17.59 -4.33 22.60
CA ILE A 521 -19.01 -4.27 22.29
C ILE A 521 -19.24 -4.80 20.88
N ALA A 522 -19.99 -5.87 20.74
CA ALA A 522 -20.37 -6.46 19.46
C ALA A 522 -21.89 -6.56 19.30
N GLU A 523 -22.36 -6.76 18.08
CA GLU A 523 -23.76 -7.12 17.86
C GLU A 523 -24.04 -8.53 18.39
N ALA A 524 -25.08 -8.67 19.20
CA ALA A 524 -25.52 -9.97 19.65
C ALA A 524 -25.95 -10.85 18.47
N PRO A 525 -25.69 -12.16 18.50
CA PRO A 525 -26.18 -13.08 17.50
C PRO A 525 -27.69 -12.94 17.34
N LYS A 526 -28.17 -12.86 16.11
CA LYS A 526 -29.62 -12.95 15.85
C LYS A 526 -30.06 -14.33 16.33
N LYS A 527 -30.99 -14.38 17.28
CA LYS A 527 -31.70 -15.62 17.57
C LYS A 527 -32.46 -16.00 16.30
N ASP A 528 -32.14 -17.14 15.73
CA ASP A 528 -32.94 -17.69 14.64
C ASP A 528 -34.39 -17.72 15.10
N ALA A 529 -35.27 -17.03 14.39
CA ALA A 529 -36.69 -17.18 14.61
C ALA A 529 -37.02 -18.67 14.38
N PRO A 530 -37.73 -19.32 15.29
CA PRO A 530 -38.13 -20.71 15.06
C PRO A 530 -38.83 -20.76 13.72
N ALA A 531 -38.41 -21.68 12.86
CA ALA A 531 -39.04 -21.89 11.56
C ALA A 531 -40.57 -21.96 11.76
N PRO A 532 -41.38 -21.21 10.97
CA PRO A 532 -42.81 -21.25 11.11
C PRO A 532 -43.23 -22.71 11.03
N ALA A 533 -43.89 -23.22 12.08
CA ALA A 533 -44.44 -24.58 12.11
C ALA A 533 -45.34 -24.72 10.88
N MET A 534 -44.99 -25.64 10.00
CA MET A 534 -45.89 -26.00 8.88
C MET A 534 -47.25 -26.34 9.47
N PRO A 535 -48.35 -25.76 8.97
CA PRO A 535 -49.68 -26.15 9.40
C PRO A 535 -49.81 -27.64 9.10
N GLY A 536 -50.05 -28.43 10.15
CA GLY A 536 -50.23 -29.86 10.05
C GLY A 536 -51.23 -30.22 8.97
N GLY A 537 -50.83 -31.05 8.07
CA GLY A 537 -51.68 -31.56 7.01
C GLY A 537 -52.93 -32.17 7.60
N MET A 538 -54.05 -31.63 7.17
CA MET A 538 -55.37 -32.19 7.39
C MET A 538 -55.43 -33.57 6.69
N GLY A 539 -55.31 -34.61 7.50
CA GLY A 539 -55.50 -35.96 7.03
C GLY A 539 -56.98 -36.23 6.68
N GLY A 540 -57.16 -36.99 5.67
CA GLY A 540 -58.24 -37.96 5.58
C GLY A 540 -59.48 -37.57 4.85
N MET A 541 -59.76 -38.23 3.81
CA MET A 541 -60.98 -39.04 3.51
C MET A 541 -60.92 -39.31 2.03
N GLY A 542 -60.95 -40.47 1.63
CA GLY A 542 -61.97 -41.48 1.60
C GLY A 542 -61.94 -42.02 0.23
N GLY A 543 -61.78 -43.31 0.05
CA GLY A 543 -61.81 -44.00 -1.21
C GLY A 543 -63.15 -43.89 -1.92
N MET A 544 -63.08 -44.16 -3.20
CA MET A 544 -64.15 -44.97 -3.91
C MET A 544 -63.57 -45.47 -5.21
N ASP A 545 -63.81 -46.76 -5.37
CA ASP A 545 -63.65 -47.58 -6.58
C ASP A 545 -64.16 -46.93 -7.85
N PHE A 546 -63.42 -47.07 -8.92
CA PHE A 546 -63.84 -47.84 -10.13
C PHE A 546 -62.64 -47.96 -11.05
#